data_a3a299103ba91a2de893c5cca9551130
#
_entry.id   a3a299103ba91a2de893c5cca9551130
#
_cell.length_a   1.000
_cell.length_b   1.000
_cell.length_c   1.000
_cell.angle_alpha   90.00
_cell.angle_beta   90.00
_cell.angle_gamma   90.00
#
_symmetry.space_group_name_H-M   'P 1'
#
loop_
_entity.id
_entity.type
_entity.pdbx_description
1 polymer ?
#
loop_
_entity_poly.entity_id
_entity_poly.type
_entity_poly.pdbx_seq_one_letter_code
_entity_poly.pdbx_strand_id
1 'polypeptide(L)'
;MLTSRLNLWPCFQLLRKCSTTSLGQPKQADFEIHDPLQAHALKEKCILVDEHDKAIGAASKADCHRVQPGTGDVKLHRAFSVFLFNSKGEMLVQRRSVHKITFPDTYTNACCSHPLHDIEQERQESNALGIRLAAQRRLNYELGIPPDEIKPENFNYLTRIHYADAGDGVWGEHEIDYILFLQKDVTLKPNANEVSEVRYLKRNEIDEAIAKFSAPLTPWFALILRHRLKQWWDNLHRLKQFEDLQNIQRF
;
A
#
# COMPACT_ATOMS: atom_id res chain seq x y z
N MET A 1 -46.76 -56.05 9.04
CA MET A 1 -46.85 -56.21 10.47
C MET A 1 -45.68 -55.48 11.10
N LEU A 2 -45.93 -54.56 11.92
CA LEU A 2 -45.21 -53.84 12.91
C LEU A 2 -45.39 -52.32 12.77
N THR A 3 -46.25 -51.88 13.61
CA THR A 3 -46.69 -50.50 13.89
C THR A 3 -45.62 -49.74 14.66
N SER A 4 -45.17 -48.61 14.16
CA SER A 4 -44.36 -47.66 14.97
C SER A 4 -45.22 -46.45 15.40
N ARG A 5 -45.28 -46.25 16.66
CA ARG A 5 -46.04 -45.18 17.35
C ARG A 5 -45.33 -43.83 17.20
N LEU A 6 -46.08 -42.81 16.80
CA LEU A 6 -45.75 -41.42 16.89
C LEU A 6 -45.88 -40.91 18.31
N ASN A 7 -44.81 -40.40 18.91
CA ASN A 7 -44.84 -39.64 20.15
C ASN A 7 -44.93 -38.15 19.84
N LEU A 8 -46.08 -37.55 20.14
CA LEU A 8 -46.33 -36.11 20.13
C LEU A 8 -45.83 -35.52 21.49
N TRP A 9 -44.94 -34.56 21.43
CA TRP A 9 -44.60 -33.72 22.56
C TRP A 9 -45.19 -32.32 22.37
N PRO A 10 -45.75 -31.70 23.44
CA PRO A 10 -46.46 -30.40 23.34
C PRO A 10 -45.49 -29.24 23.30
N CYS A 11 -45.83 -28.31 22.44
CA CYS A 11 -45.15 -27.04 22.22
C CYS A 11 -45.49 -26.06 23.36
N PHE A 12 -44.52 -25.76 24.25
CA PHE A 12 -44.66 -24.67 25.22
C PHE A 12 -44.20 -23.38 24.57
N GLN A 13 -45.17 -22.48 24.26
CA GLN A 13 -44.91 -21.11 23.86
C GLN A 13 -44.46 -20.31 25.09
N LEU A 14 -43.16 -19.99 25.16
CA LEU A 14 -42.64 -18.94 26.03
C LEU A 14 -42.61 -17.61 25.24
N LEU A 15 -43.56 -16.74 25.53
CA LEU A 15 -43.55 -15.36 25.16
C LEU A 15 -42.40 -14.64 25.86
N ARG A 16 -41.26 -14.47 25.17
CA ARG A 16 -40.21 -13.55 25.61
C ARG A 16 -40.59 -12.13 25.16
N LYS A 17 -40.82 -11.26 26.14
CA LYS A 17 -40.93 -9.79 25.93
C LYS A 17 -39.62 -9.33 25.33
N CYS A 18 -39.67 -8.87 24.08
CA CYS A 18 -38.56 -8.20 23.41
C CYS A 18 -38.43 -6.80 24.01
N SER A 19 -37.47 -6.60 24.90
CA SER A 19 -36.99 -5.27 25.30
C SER A 19 -36.26 -4.68 24.12
N THR A 20 -36.78 -3.64 23.50
CA THR A 20 -36.09 -2.82 22.52
C THR A 20 -35.03 -1.98 23.25
N THR A 21 -33.85 -2.54 23.46
CA THR A 21 -32.65 -1.75 23.72
C THR A 21 -32.23 -1.09 22.42
N SER A 22 -32.34 0.23 22.38
CA SER A 22 -31.78 1.04 21.30
C SER A 22 -30.28 0.70 21.18
N LEU A 23 -29.90 0.06 20.07
CA LEU A 23 -28.50 -0.06 19.68
C LEU A 23 -28.01 1.37 19.44
N GLY A 24 -27.25 1.88 20.41
CA GLY A 24 -26.50 3.13 20.24
C GLY A 24 -25.64 3.01 19.00
N GLN A 25 -25.65 4.03 18.16
CA GLN A 25 -24.73 4.14 17.04
C GLN A 25 -23.30 3.91 17.58
N PRO A 26 -22.46 3.15 16.88
CA PRO A 26 -21.05 3.01 17.29
C PRO A 26 -20.46 4.40 17.32
N LYS A 27 -19.98 4.83 18.48
CA LYS A 27 -19.21 6.06 18.62
C LYS A 27 -18.03 5.93 17.66
N GLN A 28 -17.93 6.87 16.73
CA GLN A 28 -16.77 7.06 15.88
C GLN A 28 -15.58 7.19 16.84
N ALA A 29 -14.73 6.16 16.90
CA ALA A 29 -13.54 6.21 17.71
C ALA A 29 -12.65 7.29 17.06
N ASP A 30 -12.52 8.45 17.73
CA ASP A 30 -11.51 9.44 17.39
C ASP A 30 -10.15 8.80 17.71
N PHE A 31 -9.51 8.22 16.68
CA PHE A 31 -8.14 7.78 16.78
C PHE A 31 -7.26 9.00 16.87
N GLU A 32 -6.83 9.35 18.08
CA GLU A 32 -5.82 10.38 18.29
C GLU A 32 -4.50 9.93 17.64
N ILE A 33 -4.13 10.59 16.57
CA ILE A 33 -2.84 10.39 15.93
C ILE A 33 -1.84 11.19 16.75
N HIS A 34 -1.08 10.50 17.59
CA HIS A 34 -0.15 11.15 18.53
C HIS A 34 1.09 11.73 17.86
N ASP A 35 1.47 11.26 16.65
CA ASP A 35 2.63 11.80 15.94
C ASP A 35 2.23 13.00 15.05
N PRO A 36 2.75 14.22 15.34
CA PRO A 36 2.38 15.43 14.60
C PRO A 36 2.79 15.40 13.11
N LEU A 37 3.87 14.71 12.75
CA LEU A 37 4.33 14.60 11.36
C LEU A 37 3.40 13.68 10.57
N GLN A 38 3.01 12.55 11.15
CA GLN A 38 2.04 11.65 10.54
C GLN A 38 0.65 12.30 10.44
N ALA A 39 0.22 13.05 11.48
CA ALA A 39 -1.03 13.82 11.44
C ALA A 39 -1.02 14.90 10.34
N HIS A 40 0.14 15.53 10.10
CA HIS A 40 0.30 16.50 9.01
C HIS A 40 0.21 15.79 7.64
N ALA A 41 0.90 14.67 7.47
CA ALA A 41 0.90 13.90 6.23
C ALA A 41 -0.52 13.43 5.81
N LEU A 42 -1.41 13.19 6.76
CA LEU A 42 -2.81 12.83 6.48
C LEU A 42 -3.62 13.93 5.80
N LYS A 43 -3.18 15.19 5.87
CA LYS A 43 -3.84 16.34 5.22
C LYS A 43 -3.41 16.52 3.76
N GLU A 44 -2.31 15.90 3.35
CA GLU A 44 -1.87 15.89 1.95
C GLU A 44 -2.98 15.32 1.06
N LYS A 45 -3.12 15.86 -0.16
CA LYS A 45 -4.17 15.41 -1.09
C LYS A 45 -3.64 14.42 -2.10
N CYS A 46 -4.17 13.21 -2.06
CA CYS A 46 -3.97 12.20 -3.10
C CYS A 46 -4.87 12.49 -4.32
N ILE A 47 -4.45 11.99 -5.48
CA ILE A 47 -5.21 12.09 -6.73
C ILE A 47 -6.21 10.93 -6.76
N LEU A 48 -7.51 11.24 -6.72
CA LEU A 48 -8.56 10.25 -6.93
C LEU A 48 -8.63 9.87 -8.41
N VAL A 49 -8.81 8.59 -8.68
CA VAL A 49 -8.90 8.06 -10.04
C VAL A 49 -10.10 7.13 -10.19
N ASP A 50 -10.52 6.93 -11.44
CA ASP A 50 -11.43 5.85 -11.80
C ASP A 50 -10.66 4.53 -12.05
N GLU A 51 -11.39 3.46 -12.36
CA GLU A 51 -10.81 2.14 -12.63
C GLU A 51 -9.89 2.08 -13.87
N HIS A 52 -9.91 3.12 -14.70
CA HIS A 52 -9.05 3.29 -15.88
C HIS A 52 -7.85 4.22 -15.60
N ASP A 53 -7.66 4.62 -14.34
CA ASP A 53 -6.62 5.56 -13.88
C ASP A 53 -6.81 6.99 -14.42
N LYS A 54 -8.02 7.38 -14.77
CA LYS A 54 -8.33 8.75 -15.12
C LYS A 54 -8.55 9.57 -13.85
N ALA A 55 -7.85 10.69 -13.70
CA ALA A 55 -8.02 11.58 -12.55
C ALA A 55 -9.46 12.14 -12.51
N ILE A 56 -10.15 11.95 -11.38
CA ILE A 56 -11.53 12.39 -11.15
C ILE A 56 -11.68 13.40 -10.02
N GLY A 57 -10.58 13.72 -9.32
CA GLY A 57 -10.59 14.67 -8.21
C GLY A 57 -9.42 14.48 -7.27
N ALA A 58 -9.59 14.96 -6.05
CA ALA A 58 -8.62 14.81 -4.98
C ALA A 58 -9.34 14.64 -3.64
N ALA A 59 -8.68 13.95 -2.71
CA ALA A 59 -9.13 13.86 -1.32
C ALA A 59 -7.91 13.85 -0.40
N SER A 60 -8.11 14.15 0.88
CA SER A 60 -7.04 14.04 1.86
C SER A 60 -6.55 12.59 1.94
N LYS A 61 -5.29 12.40 2.28
CA LYS A 61 -4.73 11.07 2.51
C LYS A 61 -5.55 10.32 3.57
N ALA A 62 -6.02 11.02 4.61
CA ALA A 62 -6.94 10.46 5.60
C ALA A 62 -8.20 9.88 4.95
N ASP A 63 -8.86 10.64 4.07
CA ASP A 63 -10.09 10.20 3.40
C ASP A 63 -9.87 9.10 2.37
N CYS A 64 -8.66 9.05 1.77
CA CYS A 64 -8.28 8.02 0.80
C CYS A 64 -8.06 6.66 1.46
N HIS A 65 -7.58 6.65 2.70
CA HIS A 65 -7.22 5.41 3.40
C HIS A 65 -8.25 4.98 4.46
N ARG A 66 -9.23 5.84 4.77
CA ARG A 66 -10.26 5.48 5.75
C ARG A 66 -11.21 4.44 5.18
N VAL A 67 -11.30 3.29 5.85
CA VAL A 67 -12.29 2.26 5.55
C VAL A 67 -13.69 2.78 5.91
N GLN A 68 -14.62 2.72 4.94
CA GLN A 68 -15.99 3.22 5.14
C GLN A 68 -16.78 2.28 6.05
N PRO A 69 -17.36 2.76 7.15
CA PRO A 69 -18.17 1.94 8.01
C PRO A 69 -19.36 1.31 7.26
N GLY A 70 -19.53 0.01 7.40
CA GLY A 70 -20.66 -0.74 6.83
C GLY A 70 -20.41 -1.31 5.43
N THR A 71 -19.67 -0.65 4.55
CA THR A 71 -19.33 -1.17 3.21
C THR A 71 -17.94 -1.80 3.16
N GLY A 72 -17.01 -1.32 4.00
CA GLY A 72 -15.60 -1.72 3.94
C GLY A 72 -14.82 -1.06 2.80
N ASP A 73 -15.45 -0.13 2.07
CA ASP A 73 -14.84 0.50 0.91
C ASP A 73 -13.74 1.49 1.30
N VAL A 74 -12.72 1.57 0.47
CA VAL A 74 -11.64 2.56 0.50
C VAL A 74 -11.62 3.30 -0.84
N LYS A 75 -11.38 4.61 -0.83
CA LYS A 75 -11.39 5.40 -2.07
C LYS A 75 -10.24 5.04 -2.98
N LEU A 76 -10.55 4.75 -4.26
CA LEU A 76 -9.54 4.48 -5.26
C LEU A 76 -8.71 5.73 -5.56
N HIS A 77 -7.40 5.62 -5.40
CA HIS A 77 -6.48 6.73 -5.63
C HIS A 77 -5.15 6.26 -6.24
N ARG A 78 -4.39 7.21 -6.77
CA ARG A 78 -3.13 6.95 -7.47
C ARG A 78 -1.98 6.83 -6.49
N ALA A 79 -1.16 5.79 -6.67
CA ALA A 79 0.00 5.50 -5.85
C ALA A 79 1.20 5.07 -6.70
N PHE A 80 2.35 4.87 -6.05
CA PHE A 80 3.52 4.26 -6.66
C PHE A 80 4.32 3.41 -5.66
N SER A 81 4.92 2.35 -6.17
CA SER A 81 5.87 1.50 -5.47
C SER A 81 7.24 1.54 -6.14
N VAL A 82 8.28 1.90 -5.39
CA VAL A 82 9.67 1.89 -5.86
C VAL A 82 10.38 0.63 -5.39
N PHE A 83 10.96 -0.09 -6.34
CA PHE A 83 11.89 -1.19 -6.12
C PHE A 83 13.31 -0.71 -6.44
N LEU A 84 14.11 -0.48 -5.40
CA LEU A 84 15.47 0.03 -5.50
C LEU A 84 16.48 -1.11 -5.39
N PHE A 85 17.39 -1.19 -6.36
CA PHE A 85 18.47 -2.15 -6.42
C PHE A 85 19.81 -1.42 -6.44
N ASN A 86 20.82 -1.98 -5.76
CA ASN A 86 22.19 -1.49 -5.87
C ASN A 86 22.87 -2.02 -7.16
N SER A 87 24.11 -1.63 -7.40
CA SER A 87 24.91 -2.09 -8.56
C SER A 87 25.14 -3.60 -8.58
N LYS A 88 25.04 -4.29 -7.43
CA LYS A 88 25.15 -5.75 -7.32
C LYS A 88 23.82 -6.47 -7.60
N GLY A 89 22.73 -5.74 -7.86
CA GLY A 89 21.39 -6.28 -8.05
C GLY A 89 20.75 -6.75 -6.74
N GLU A 90 21.22 -6.30 -5.59
CA GLU A 90 20.56 -6.53 -4.30
C GLU A 90 19.46 -5.52 -4.10
N MET A 91 18.27 -5.95 -3.65
CA MET A 91 17.09 -5.12 -3.46
C MET A 91 17.06 -4.51 -2.07
N LEU A 92 16.80 -3.21 -1.99
CA LEU A 92 16.54 -2.54 -0.72
C LEU A 92 15.14 -2.89 -0.24
N VAL A 93 15.06 -3.39 0.99
CA VAL A 93 13.83 -3.61 1.76
C VAL A 93 13.91 -2.74 3.01
N GLN A 94 12.79 -2.09 3.36
CA GLN A 94 12.68 -1.30 4.57
C GLN A 94 11.66 -1.92 5.54
N ARG A 95 11.84 -1.66 6.83
CA ARG A 95 10.82 -1.82 7.85
C ARG A 95 10.20 -0.47 8.15
N ARG A 96 8.90 -0.36 8.00
CA ARG A 96 8.14 0.86 8.26
C ARG A 96 8.21 1.20 9.74
N SER A 97 8.29 2.49 10.05
CA SER A 97 8.27 2.95 11.43
C SER A 97 6.95 2.57 12.12
N VAL A 98 7.00 2.35 13.43
CA VAL A 98 5.81 2.18 14.27
C VAL A 98 4.92 3.43 14.32
N HIS A 99 5.44 4.59 13.91
CA HIS A 99 4.69 5.85 13.82
C HIS A 99 3.78 5.95 12.59
N LYS A 100 3.99 5.08 11.58
CA LYS A 100 3.16 5.07 10.36
C LYS A 100 1.72 4.73 10.71
N ILE A 101 0.77 5.40 10.03
CA ILE A 101 -0.66 5.20 10.27
C ILE A 101 -1.17 3.97 9.56
N THR A 102 -0.82 3.81 8.27
CA THR A 102 -1.14 2.58 7.53
C THR A 102 0.00 1.59 7.64
N PHE A 103 -0.31 0.33 7.96
CA PHE A 103 0.65 -0.77 8.03
C PHE A 103 1.93 -0.42 8.81
N PRO A 104 1.84 0.03 10.08
CA PRO A 104 3.01 0.27 10.92
C PRO A 104 3.79 -1.03 11.16
N ASP A 105 5.09 -0.88 11.39
CA ASP A 105 5.98 -1.98 11.80
C ASP A 105 6.02 -3.18 10.82
N THR A 106 5.77 -2.97 9.53
CA THR A 106 5.78 -4.00 8.49
C THR A 106 6.96 -3.84 7.54
N TYR A 107 7.41 -4.94 6.92
CA TYR A 107 8.44 -4.89 5.89
C TYR A 107 7.84 -4.60 4.51
N THR A 108 8.53 -3.78 3.73
CA THR A 108 8.09 -3.37 2.39
C THR A 108 9.27 -3.09 1.45
N ASN A 109 8.96 -2.83 0.17
CA ASN A 109 9.91 -2.33 -0.83
C ASN A 109 10.48 -0.94 -0.44
N ALA A 110 11.36 -0.40 -1.25
CA ALA A 110 12.14 0.80 -0.92
C ALA A 110 11.31 2.03 -0.57
N CYS A 111 10.18 2.23 -1.27
CA CYS A 111 9.23 3.32 -0.98
C CYS A 111 7.87 2.99 -1.60
N CYS A 112 6.80 3.31 -0.89
CA CYS A 112 5.44 3.28 -1.39
C CYS A 112 4.70 4.52 -0.91
N SER A 113 4.14 5.31 -1.84
CA SER A 113 3.50 6.57 -1.51
C SER A 113 2.64 7.09 -2.69
N HIS A 114 2.28 8.38 -2.66
CA HIS A 114 1.32 8.99 -3.56
C HIS A 114 1.91 10.24 -4.24
N PRO A 115 1.58 10.48 -5.53
CA PRO A 115 1.71 11.80 -6.11
C PRO A 115 0.68 12.72 -5.45
N LEU A 116 1.07 13.97 -5.18
CA LEU A 116 0.23 14.94 -4.50
C LEU A 116 -0.51 15.81 -5.50
N HIS A 117 -1.84 15.90 -5.34
CA HIS A 117 -2.69 16.74 -6.20
C HIS A 117 -2.30 18.22 -6.16
N ASP A 118 -1.86 18.73 -5.00
CA ASP A 118 -1.54 20.16 -4.83
C ASP A 118 -0.14 20.52 -5.36
N ILE A 119 0.64 19.54 -5.85
CA ILE A 119 1.92 19.76 -6.54
C ILE A 119 1.68 19.59 -8.05
N GLU A 120 1.65 20.71 -8.80
CA GLU A 120 1.31 20.69 -10.22
C GLU A 120 2.20 19.75 -11.05
N GLN A 121 3.49 19.69 -10.74
CA GLN A 121 4.45 18.83 -11.43
C GLN A 121 4.15 17.34 -11.22
N GLU A 122 3.58 16.95 -10.07
CA GLU A 122 3.23 15.56 -9.75
C GLU A 122 1.92 15.10 -10.42
N ARG A 123 1.18 16.01 -11.05
CA ARG A 123 -0.01 15.69 -11.87
C ARG A 123 0.31 15.42 -13.36
N GLN A 124 1.57 15.54 -13.77
CA GLN A 124 1.96 15.32 -15.15
C GLN A 124 1.90 13.83 -15.50
N GLU A 125 0.99 13.47 -16.41
CA GLU A 125 0.73 12.06 -16.77
C GLU A 125 1.69 11.53 -17.84
N SER A 126 2.22 12.42 -18.71
CA SER A 126 3.11 12.01 -19.80
C SER A 126 4.30 11.20 -19.29
N ASN A 127 4.41 9.96 -19.78
CA ASN A 127 5.47 9.02 -19.40
C ASN A 127 5.61 8.86 -17.86
N ALA A 128 4.49 8.94 -17.12
CA ALA A 128 4.45 8.90 -15.65
C ALA A 128 5.42 9.91 -14.98
N LEU A 129 5.66 11.08 -15.59
CA LEU A 129 6.62 12.05 -15.07
C LEU A 129 6.26 12.51 -13.67
N GLY A 130 5.00 12.82 -13.42
CA GLY A 130 4.53 13.23 -12.08
C GLY A 130 4.76 12.16 -11.01
N ILE A 131 4.56 10.90 -11.35
CA ILE A 131 4.86 9.75 -10.49
C ILE A 131 6.35 9.66 -10.16
N ARG A 132 7.23 9.85 -11.16
CA ARG A 132 8.69 9.79 -10.97
C ARG A 132 9.20 10.93 -10.11
N LEU A 133 8.61 12.13 -10.25
CA LEU A 133 8.91 13.30 -9.42
C LEU A 133 8.46 13.06 -7.97
N ALA A 134 7.26 12.52 -7.77
CA ALA A 134 6.76 12.14 -6.45
C ALA A 134 7.65 11.07 -5.79
N ALA A 135 8.09 10.07 -6.57
CA ALA A 135 9.01 9.03 -6.10
C ALA A 135 10.36 9.61 -5.66
N GLN A 136 10.96 10.53 -6.43
CA GLN A 136 12.19 11.23 -6.05
C GLN A 136 12.01 11.99 -4.73
N ARG A 137 10.92 12.77 -4.61
CA ARG A 137 10.59 13.53 -3.39
C ARG A 137 10.47 12.60 -2.17
N ARG A 138 9.75 11.48 -2.32
CA ARG A 138 9.52 10.55 -1.21
C ARG A 138 10.76 9.74 -0.83
N LEU A 139 11.57 9.31 -1.78
CA LEU A 139 12.86 8.67 -1.50
C LEU A 139 13.80 9.59 -0.72
N ASN A 140 13.81 10.89 -1.05
CA ASN A 140 14.55 11.87 -0.25
C ASN A 140 13.97 12.00 1.16
N TYR A 141 12.65 12.10 1.31
CA TYR A 141 11.99 12.27 2.61
C TYR A 141 12.11 11.03 3.51
N GLU A 142 11.88 9.83 2.97
CA GLU A 142 11.85 8.58 3.74
C GLU A 142 13.26 8.00 3.98
N LEU A 143 14.08 7.95 2.94
CA LEU A 143 15.39 7.31 2.96
C LEU A 143 16.57 8.30 2.99
N GLY A 144 16.30 9.61 2.91
CA GLY A 144 17.31 10.66 2.92
C GLY A 144 18.23 10.64 1.70
N ILE A 145 17.81 10.02 0.59
CA ILE A 145 18.60 9.99 -0.64
C ILE A 145 18.66 11.39 -1.25
N PRO A 146 19.86 11.96 -1.48
CA PRO A 146 19.98 13.28 -2.11
C PRO A 146 19.27 13.36 -3.48
N PRO A 147 18.49 14.41 -3.77
CA PRO A 147 17.75 14.52 -5.04
C PRO A 147 18.63 14.57 -6.31
N ASP A 148 19.89 14.96 -6.16
CA ASP A 148 20.88 14.97 -7.26
C ASP A 148 21.42 13.57 -7.57
N GLU A 149 21.33 12.62 -6.63
CA GLU A 149 21.69 11.23 -6.88
C GLU A 149 20.64 10.48 -7.72
N ILE A 150 19.36 10.83 -7.62
CA ILE A 150 18.27 10.17 -8.36
C ILE A 150 17.47 11.22 -9.12
N LYS A 151 17.41 11.08 -10.43
CA LYS A 151 16.59 11.92 -11.31
C LYS A 151 15.37 11.16 -11.81
N PRO A 152 14.27 11.81 -12.21
CA PRO A 152 13.06 11.16 -12.72
C PRO A 152 13.33 10.15 -13.85
N GLU A 153 14.27 10.44 -14.72
CA GLU A 153 14.68 9.57 -15.85
C GLU A 153 15.43 8.29 -15.44
N ASN A 154 15.87 8.19 -14.18
CA ASN A 154 16.52 6.97 -13.67
C ASN A 154 15.49 5.87 -13.35
N PHE A 155 14.21 6.21 -13.19
CA PHE A 155 13.17 5.22 -12.91
C PHE A 155 12.71 4.51 -14.18
N ASN A 156 12.71 3.18 -14.17
CA ASN A 156 12.02 2.37 -15.17
C ASN A 156 10.59 2.15 -14.71
N TYR A 157 9.61 2.75 -15.40
CA TYR A 157 8.20 2.50 -15.17
C TYR A 157 7.78 1.24 -15.89
N LEU A 158 7.34 0.20 -15.16
CA LEU A 158 7.04 -1.10 -15.73
C LEU A 158 5.56 -1.31 -16.05
N THR A 159 4.68 -1.00 -15.10
CA THR A 159 3.25 -1.26 -15.23
C THR A 159 2.47 -0.59 -14.11
N ARG A 160 1.14 -0.73 -14.15
CA ARG A 160 0.22 -0.39 -13.06
C ARG A 160 -0.43 -1.63 -12.52
N ILE A 161 -0.62 -1.66 -11.21
CA ILE A 161 -1.46 -2.67 -10.55
C ILE A 161 -2.65 -2.00 -9.88
N HIS A 162 -3.78 -2.69 -9.83
CA HIS A 162 -4.96 -2.29 -9.08
C HIS A 162 -5.19 -3.32 -7.99
N TYR A 163 -5.16 -2.89 -6.75
CA TYR A 163 -5.40 -3.74 -5.58
C TYR A 163 -6.18 -2.98 -4.50
N ALA A 164 -6.79 -3.74 -3.61
CA ALA A 164 -7.43 -3.23 -2.41
C ALA A 164 -7.10 -4.13 -1.22
N ASP A 165 -6.93 -3.53 -0.06
CA ASP A 165 -6.73 -4.22 1.22
C ASP A 165 -7.38 -3.40 2.34
N ALA A 166 -8.23 -4.04 3.15
CA ALA A 166 -8.95 -3.37 4.22
C ALA A 166 -8.08 -3.08 5.46
N GLY A 167 -6.81 -3.50 5.44
CA GLY A 167 -5.85 -3.26 6.51
C GLY A 167 -6.34 -3.77 7.87
N ASP A 168 -6.35 -2.87 8.86
CA ASP A 168 -6.85 -3.15 10.20
C ASP A 168 -8.37 -2.94 10.36
N GLY A 169 -9.06 -2.65 9.25
CA GLY A 169 -10.49 -2.33 9.23
C GLY A 169 -10.81 -0.86 9.54
N VAL A 170 -9.82 -0.06 9.86
CA VAL A 170 -9.91 1.39 10.08
C VAL A 170 -9.15 2.13 8.99
N TRP A 171 -7.95 1.66 8.68
CA TRP A 171 -7.06 2.18 7.65
C TRP A 171 -6.73 1.07 6.66
N GLY A 172 -7.03 1.30 5.39
CA GLY A 172 -6.83 0.38 4.29
C GLY A 172 -6.23 1.05 3.06
N GLU A 173 -6.10 0.29 1.99
CA GLU A 173 -5.57 0.73 0.70
C GLU A 173 -6.53 0.37 -0.42
N HIS A 174 -6.68 1.24 -1.42
CA HIS A 174 -7.34 0.96 -2.68
C HIS A 174 -6.69 1.82 -3.76
N GLU A 175 -5.80 1.20 -4.55
CA GLU A 175 -4.83 1.94 -5.33
C GLU A 175 -4.71 1.46 -6.76
N ILE A 176 -4.48 2.43 -7.67
CA ILE A 176 -3.77 2.20 -8.92
C ILE A 176 -2.30 2.55 -8.65
N ASP A 177 -1.51 1.50 -8.43
CA ASP A 177 -0.11 1.59 -7.99
C ASP A 177 0.85 1.46 -9.19
N TYR A 178 1.66 2.49 -9.43
CA TYR A 178 2.67 2.54 -10.49
C TYR A 178 3.96 1.88 -10.03
N ILE A 179 4.38 0.84 -10.73
CA ILE A 179 5.56 0.05 -10.39
C ILE A 179 6.79 0.65 -11.03
N LEU A 180 7.69 1.17 -10.19
CA LEU A 180 8.93 1.82 -10.57
C LEU A 180 10.14 1.00 -10.14
N PHE A 181 11.06 0.73 -11.06
CA PHE A 181 12.33 0.11 -10.78
C PHE A 181 13.47 1.10 -10.92
N LEU A 182 14.39 1.08 -9.98
CA LEU A 182 15.58 1.92 -9.94
C LEU A 182 16.79 1.06 -9.60
N GLN A 183 17.81 1.05 -10.46
CA GLN A 183 19.07 0.37 -10.16
C GLN A 183 20.19 1.41 -10.05
N LYS A 184 20.64 1.67 -8.82
CA LYS A 184 21.67 2.64 -8.51
C LYS A 184 22.21 2.46 -7.10
N ASP A 185 23.50 2.66 -6.90
CA ASP A 185 24.05 2.86 -5.57
C ASP A 185 23.70 4.26 -5.08
N VAL A 186 23.19 4.36 -3.86
CA VAL A 186 22.68 5.61 -3.29
C VAL A 186 23.15 5.80 -1.85
N THR A 187 23.26 7.05 -1.44
CA THR A 187 23.49 7.42 -0.05
C THR A 187 22.17 7.32 0.73
N LEU A 188 22.20 6.62 1.88
CA LEU A 188 21.04 6.42 2.74
C LEU A 188 21.19 7.17 4.06
N LYS A 189 20.16 7.95 4.41
CA LYS A 189 19.99 8.58 5.72
C LYS A 189 18.51 8.49 6.12
N PRO A 190 18.02 7.30 6.52
CA PRO A 190 16.61 7.08 6.78
C PRO A 190 16.03 8.02 7.83
N ASN A 191 14.83 8.52 7.57
CA ASN A 191 14.03 9.29 8.51
C ASN A 191 13.36 8.31 9.50
N ALA A 192 13.73 8.37 10.77
CA ALA A 192 13.24 7.46 11.81
C ALA A 192 11.71 7.51 12.01
N ASN A 193 11.06 8.64 11.67
CA ASN A 193 9.59 8.73 11.71
C ASN A 193 8.91 7.90 10.61
N GLU A 194 9.62 7.62 9.50
CA GLU A 194 9.11 6.87 8.37
C GLU A 194 9.62 5.42 8.32
N VAL A 195 10.90 5.21 8.67
CA VAL A 195 11.64 3.96 8.44
C VAL A 195 12.45 3.60 9.69
N SER A 196 12.21 2.41 10.24
CA SER A 196 12.93 1.89 11.41
C SER A 196 14.15 1.07 11.03
N GLU A 197 14.16 0.43 9.86
CA GLU A 197 15.24 -0.44 9.41
C GLU A 197 15.33 -0.44 7.88
N VAL A 198 16.54 -0.54 7.35
CA VAL A 198 16.82 -0.81 5.93
C VAL A 198 17.83 -1.94 5.80
N ARG A 199 17.64 -2.78 4.80
CA ARG A 199 18.61 -3.83 4.45
C ARG A 199 18.57 -4.13 2.96
N TYR A 200 19.71 -4.56 2.41
CA TYR A 200 19.79 -5.07 1.06
C TYR A 200 19.69 -6.60 1.08
N LEU A 201 18.86 -7.16 0.22
CA LEU A 201 18.66 -8.60 0.07
C LEU A 201 19.12 -9.06 -1.30
N LYS A 202 19.76 -10.22 -1.36
CA LYS A 202 20.08 -10.87 -2.62
C LYS A 202 18.86 -11.64 -3.15
N ARG A 203 18.80 -11.77 -4.47
CA ARG A 203 17.68 -12.45 -5.15
C ARG A 203 17.47 -13.89 -4.69
N ASN A 204 18.54 -14.64 -4.46
CA ASN A 204 18.51 -16.03 -4.01
C ASN A 204 18.24 -16.19 -2.50
N GLU A 205 18.30 -15.11 -1.73
CA GLU A 205 18.13 -15.15 -0.26
C GLU A 205 16.74 -14.64 0.16
N ILE A 206 15.94 -14.07 -0.76
CA ILE A 206 14.70 -13.34 -0.38
C ILE A 206 13.70 -14.22 0.35
N ASP A 207 13.48 -15.46 -0.07
CA ASP A 207 12.49 -16.34 0.54
C ASP A 207 12.90 -16.72 1.97
N GLU A 208 14.20 -17.03 2.18
CA GLU A 208 14.74 -17.33 3.50
C GLU A 208 14.76 -16.09 4.40
N ALA A 209 15.10 -14.92 3.86
CA ALA A 209 15.10 -13.67 4.60
C ALA A 209 13.72 -13.30 5.09
N ILE A 210 12.71 -13.40 4.22
CA ILE A 210 11.30 -13.10 4.57
C ILE A 210 10.79 -14.08 5.63
N ALA A 211 11.12 -15.36 5.55
CA ALA A 211 10.73 -16.34 6.57
C ALA A 211 11.31 -16.03 7.96
N LYS A 212 12.38 -15.23 8.03
CA LYS A 212 13.04 -14.80 9.27
C LYS A 212 12.66 -13.39 9.72
N PHE A 213 11.81 -12.69 8.97
CA PHE A 213 11.36 -11.35 9.36
C PHE A 213 10.54 -11.42 10.65
N SER A 214 10.79 -10.48 11.56
CA SER A 214 10.09 -10.37 12.84
C SER A 214 8.70 -9.70 12.74
N ALA A 215 8.32 -9.25 11.53
CA ALA A 215 7.06 -8.59 11.25
C ALA A 215 6.55 -8.99 9.85
N PRO A 216 5.26 -8.84 9.54
CA PRO A 216 4.69 -9.22 8.24
C PRO A 216 5.16 -8.28 7.12
N LEU A 217 4.92 -8.69 5.87
CA LEU A 217 5.03 -7.82 4.71
C LEU A 217 3.79 -6.95 4.57
N THR A 218 3.95 -5.77 3.94
CA THR A 218 2.81 -5.01 3.46
C THR A 218 2.04 -5.78 2.39
N PRO A 219 0.70 -5.60 2.25
CA PRO A 219 -0.12 -6.33 1.29
C PRO A 219 0.39 -6.21 -0.16
N TRP A 220 0.68 -4.98 -0.62
CA TRP A 220 1.19 -4.74 -1.98
C TRP A 220 2.53 -5.42 -2.23
N PHE A 221 3.46 -5.34 -1.26
CA PHE A 221 4.77 -5.99 -1.42
C PHE A 221 4.63 -7.51 -1.48
N ALA A 222 3.80 -8.11 -0.63
CA ALA A 222 3.51 -9.55 -0.66
C ALA A 222 2.86 -9.97 -1.99
N LEU A 223 1.92 -9.16 -2.50
CA LEU A 223 1.24 -9.37 -3.78
C LEU A 223 2.23 -9.36 -4.95
N ILE A 224 3.03 -8.29 -5.05
CA ILE A 224 4.00 -8.12 -6.14
C ILE A 224 5.08 -9.20 -6.08
N LEU A 225 5.57 -9.53 -4.88
CA LEU A 225 6.54 -10.60 -4.68
C LEU A 225 6.03 -11.96 -5.17
N ARG A 226 4.76 -12.27 -4.85
CA ARG A 226 4.13 -13.53 -5.25
C ARG A 226 3.98 -13.65 -6.76
N HIS A 227 3.59 -12.57 -7.42
CA HIS A 227 3.12 -12.63 -8.81
C HIS A 227 4.14 -12.19 -9.85
N ARG A 228 5.06 -11.25 -9.51
CA ARG A 228 5.87 -10.57 -10.52
C ARG A 228 7.32 -10.32 -10.13
N LEU A 229 7.60 -9.90 -8.90
CA LEU A 229 8.89 -9.35 -8.50
C LEU A 229 10.07 -10.24 -8.84
N LYS A 230 9.96 -11.54 -8.57
CA LYS A 230 11.06 -12.49 -8.81
C LYS A 230 11.45 -12.52 -10.29
N GLN A 231 10.47 -12.54 -11.18
CA GLN A 231 10.70 -12.53 -12.62
C GLN A 231 11.34 -11.22 -13.07
N TRP A 232 10.87 -10.08 -12.59
CA TRP A 232 11.43 -8.79 -12.92
C TRP A 232 12.87 -8.65 -12.38
N TRP A 233 13.10 -9.08 -11.15
CA TRP A 233 14.43 -9.05 -10.53
C TRP A 233 15.46 -9.90 -11.28
N ASP A 234 15.09 -11.11 -11.69
CA ASP A 234 15.93 -11.98 -12.51
C ASP A 234 16.29 -11.38 -13.87
N ASN A 235 15.62 -10.31 -14.26
CA ASN A 235 15.74 -9.65 -15.57
C ASN A 235 16.02 -8.15 -15.49
N LEU A 236 16.70 -7.67 -14.43
CA LEU A 236 17.02 -6.24 -14.26
C LEU A 236 17.70 -5.62 -15.48
N HIS A 237 18.55 -6.37 -16.19
CA HIS A 237 19.27 -5.90 -17.38
C HIS A 237 18.38 -5.74 -18.63
N ARG A 238 17.13 -6.18 -18.60
CA ARG A 238 16.19 -6.14 -19.74
C ARG A 238 14.75 -5.84 -19.33
N LEU A 239 14.56 -4.98 -18.33
CA LEU A 239 13.25 -4.62 -17.80
C LEU A 239 12.26 -4.11 -18.84
N LYS A 240 12.73 -3.47 -19.91
CA LYS A 240 11.88 -3.00 -21.03
C LYS A 240 11.01 -4.09 -21.66
N GLN A 241 11.43 -5.37 -21.58
CA GLN A 241 10.62 -6.48 -22.09
C GLN A 241 9.37 -6.78 -21.26
N PHE A 242 9.31 -6.23 -20.04
CA PHE A 242 8.22 -6.42 -19.10
C PHE A 242 7.35 -5.16 -18.95
N GLU A 243 7.65 -4.10 -19.71
CA GLU A 243 6.84 -2.88 -19.70
C GLU A 243 5.45 -3.17 -20.29
N ASP A 244 4.42 -2.94 -19.48
CA ASP A 244 3.03 -2.92 -19.91
C ASP A 244 2.40 -1.61 -19.43
N LEU A 245 2.54 -0.59 -20.25
CA LEU A 245 2.12 0.78 -19.95
C LEU A 245 0.66 1.03 -20.31
N GLN A 246 0.01 0.11 -21.01
CA GLN A 246 -1.35 0.25 -21.50
C GLN A 246 -2.37 -0.38 -20.54
N ASN A 247 -2.04 -1.54 -19.98
CA ASN A 247 -2.96 -2.29 -19.15
C ASN A 247 -2.74 -1.99 -17.66
N ILE A 248 -3.78 -2.25 -16.86
CA ILE A 248 -3.74 -2.25 -15.41
C ILE A 248 -3.95 -3.70 -14.96
N GLN A 249 -2.94 -4.28 -14.30
CA GLN A 249 -3.03 -5.63 -13.76
C GLN A 249 -3.90 -5.59 -12.49
N ARG A 250 -4.95 -6.40 -12.43
CA ARG A 250 -5.90 -6.42 -11.31
C ARG A 250 -5.68 -7.66 -10.45
N PHE A 251 -5.60 -7.46 -9.13
CA PHE A 251 -5.37 -8.51 -8.14
C PHE A 251 -6.41 -8.48 -7.04
#